data_7230f100fc5590c6767f512929e78ffd
#
_entry.id   7230f100fc5590c6767f512929e78ffd
#
_cell.length_a   1.000
_cell.length_b   1.000
_cell.length_c   1.000
_cell.angle_alpha   90.00
_cell.angle_beta   90.00
_cell.angle_gamma   90.00
#
_symmetry.space_group_name_H-M   'P 1'
#
loop_
_entity.id
_entity.type
_entity.pdbx_description
1 polymer ?
#
loop_
_entity_poly.entity_id
_entity_poly.type
_entity_poly.pdbx_seq_one_letter_code
_entity_poly.pdbx_strand_id
1 'polypeptide(L)'
;IESFYGTIPQISKISPWVNYHVIHINDERLSNRQAVAEVIKGERRNIFSWNMKEPGNVELFKSTYPDFKFVWDGFKPGEFGNFASHYAAWKFLAENTLDELLIFEDDVLIANDFMEKYTVALSAVPEDYDVLSIYVDPNQYDRYDESQYVNEYIAKGYQDWSTLCYVISKRGAEKLCHYVETIGFDHPTDWFIFRKGQQGIFNVYTLPPYFKNPLAIDTQYESQVQ
;
A
#
# COMPACT_ATOMS: atom_id res chain seq x y z
N ILE A 1 15.85 1.73 30.70
CA ILE A 1 14.74 1.57 29.74
C ILE A 1 13.93 2.89 29.54
N GLU A 2 14.19 3.93 30.32
CA GLU A 2 13.45 5.21 30.27
C GLU A 2 14.05 6.30 29.36
N SER A 3 15.10 6.04 28.60
CA SER A 3 15.80 7.09 27.83
C SER A 3 15.61 7.06 26.30
N PHE A 4 14.71 6.21 25.78
CA PHE A 4 14.47 6.09 24.32
C PHE A 4 13.25 6.86 23.79
N TYR A 5 12.51 7.54 24.65
CA TYR A 5 11.51 8.49 24.17
C TYR A 5 12.16 9.86 23.95
N GLY A 6 12.99 9.93 22.91
CA GLY A 6 13.38 11.23 22.37
C GLY A 6 12.12 12.04 22.08
N THR A 7 12.11 13.30 22.47
CA THR A 7 11.05 14.27 22.15
C THR A 7 10.74 14.14 20.66
N ILE A 8 9.51 13.73 20.33
CA ILE A 8 8.98 13.80 18.96
C ILE A 8 9.36 15.20 18.45
N PRO A 9 10.14 15.32 17.36
CA PRO A 9 10.42 16.62 16.79
C PRO A 9 9.11 17.36 16.69
N GLN A 10 9.06 18.66 17.00
CA GLN A 10 7.87 19.49 16.75
C GLN A 10 7.71 19.60 15.24
N ILE A 11 7.28 18.48 14.62
CA ILE A 11 6.84 18.45 13.24
C ILE A 11 5.66 19.40 13.19
N SER A 12 5.70 20.33 12.26
CA SER A 12 4.68 21.35 12.10
C SER A 12 3.30 20.69 12.24
N LYS A 13 2.45 21.19 13.13
CA LYS A 13 1.11 20.63 13.45
C LYS A 13 0.12 20.62 12.26
N ILE A 14 0.60 20.81 11.06
CA ILE A 14 -0.18 20.81 9.84
C ILE A 14 -0.08 19.39 9.26
N SER A 15 -1.12 18.58 9.49
CA SER A 15 -1.29 17.33 8.74
C SER A 15 -1.24 17.63 7.26
N PRO A 16 -0.42 16.90 6.48
CA PRO A 16 -0.35 17.12 5.03
C PRO A 16 -1.73 16.88 4.41
N TRP A 17 -2.00 17.58 3.32
CA TRP A 17 -3.15 17.28 2.48
C TRP A 17 -2.80 16.06 1.62
N VAL A 18 -3.55 14.97 1.76
CA VAL A 18 -3.20 13.67 1.18
C VAL A 18 -4.07 13.38 -0.02
N ASN A 19 -3.49 12.89 -1.11
CA ASN A 19 -4.23 12.22 -2.17
C ASN A 19 -4.32 10.74 -1.81
N TYR A 20 -5.55 10.19 -1.74
CA TYR A 20 -5.73 8.81 -1.36
C TYR A 20 -6.75 8.08 -2.22
N HIS A 21 -6.62 6.77 -2.30
CA HIS A 21 -7.54 5.85 -2.95
C HIS A 21 -7.89 4.70 -2.02
N VAL A 22 -9.13 4.24 -2.06
CA VAL A 22 -9.58 3.03 -1.38
C VAL A 22 -10.00 2.02 -2.43
N ILE A 23 -9.27 0.93 -2.53
CA ILE A 23 -9.59 -0.21 -3.39
C ILE A 23 -10.80 -0.92 -2.80
N HIS A 24 -11.83 -1.14 -3.61
CA HIS A 24 -13.07 -1.78 -3.17
C HIS A 24 -13.75 -2.49 -4.34
N ILE A 25 -14.28 -3.66 -4.07
CA ILE A 25 -14.92 -4.50 -5.09
C ILE A 25 -16.46 -4.49 -4.96
N ASN A 26 -16.96 -4.29 -3.76
CA ASN A 26 -18.41 -4.29 -3.48
C ASN A 26 -18.80 -3.22 -2.45
N ASP A 27 -20.11 -3.08 -2.20
CA ASP A 27 -20.65 -2.08 -1.29
C ASP A 27 -20.79 -2.56 0.16
N GLU A 28 -20.52 -3.83 0.46
CA GLU A 28 -20.65 -4.38 1.82
C GLU A 28 -19.76 -3.69 2.84
N ARG A 29 -18.59 -3.17 2.39
CA ARG A 29 -17.61 -2.46 3.22
C ARG A 29 -17.69 -0.94 3.10
N LEU A 30 -18.87 -0.40 2.73
CA LEU A 30 -19.07 1.05 2.58
C LEU A 30 -18.75 1.82 3.86
N SER A 31 -19.08 1.25 5.04
CA SER A 31 -18.78 1.85 6.34
C SER A 31 -17.28 2.06 6.58
N ASN A 32 -16.44 1.12 6.19
CA ASN A 32 -14.99 1.24 6.33
C ASN A 32 -14.44 2.35 5.42
N ARG A 33 -14.95 2.44 4.19
CA ARG A 33 -14.59 3.53 3.26
C ARG A 33 -14.99 4.90 3.79
N GLN A 34 -16.12 4.99 4.47
CA GLN A 34 -16.58 6.23 5.13
C GLN A 34 -15.69 6.56 6.33
N ALA A 35 -15.35 5.58 7.16
CA ALA A 35 -14.43 5.76 8.29
C ALA A 35 -13.05 6.26 7.84
N VAL A 36 -12.51 5.73 6.74
CA VAL A 36 -11.28 6.27 6.14
C VAL A 36 -11.44 7.73 5.77
N ALA A 37 -12.55 8.09 5.09
CA ALA A 37 -12.80 9.46 4.66
C ALA A 37 -13.00 10.46 5.82
N GLU A 38 -13.43 10.01 6.98
CA GLU A 38 -13.58 10.83 8.19
C GLU A 38 -12.24 11.15 8.86
N VAL A 39 -11.27 10.21 8.77
CA VAL A 39 -9.95 10.36 9.41
C VAL A 39 -8.94 11.04 8.49
N ILE A 40 -8.97 10.70 7.19
CA ILE A 40 -7.98 11.20 6.23
C ILE A 40 -8.32 12.61 5.78
N LYS A 41 -7.42 13.56 6.08
CA LYS A 41 -7.49 14.94 5.58
C LYS A 41 -6.90 15.00 4.18
N GLY A 42 -7.73 14.87 3.16
CA GLY A 42 -7.22 14.79 1.80
C GLY A 42 -8.29 14.72 0.73
N GLU A 43 -7.86 14.46 -0.48
CA GLU A 43 -8.72 14.27 -1.64
C GLU A 43 -8.75 12.79 -2.05
N ARG A 44 -9.94 12.20 -2.01
CA ARG A 44 -10.14 10.84 -2.48
C ARG A 44 -10.09 10.80 -4.00
N ARG A 45 -9.24 9.94 -4.56
CA ARG A 45 -9.19 9.65 -5.98
C ARG A 45 -10.09 8.45 -6.28
N ASN A 46 -11.00 8.62 -7.24
CA ASN A 46 -11.88 7.55 -7.68
C ASN A 46 -11.22 6.81 -8.84
N ILE A 47 -10.55 5.70 -8.50
CA ILE A 47 -9.89 4.82 -9.47
C ILE A 47 -10.71 3.54 -9.54
N PHE A 48 -10.87 2.99 -10.73
CA PHE A 48 -11.67 1.77 -10.91
C PHE A 48 -10.98 0.57 -10.25
N SER A 49 -11.73 -0.13 -9.40
CA SER A 49 -11.27 -1.38 -8.78
C SER A 49 -11.79 -2.58 -9.56
N TRP A 50 -10.92 -3.55 -9.83
CA TRP A 50 -11.19 -4.63 -10.76
C TRP A 50 -11.69 -5.89 -10.05
N ASN A 51 -12.96 -6.25 -10.24
CA ASN A 51 -13.49 -7.55 -9.82
C ASN A 51 -13.34 -8.57 -10.96
N MET A 52 -12.31 -9.38 -10.94
CA MET A 52 -12.06 -10.38 -11.98
C MET A 52 -12.97 -11.63 -11.88
N LYS A 53 -13.83 -11.71 -10.86
CA LYS A 53 -14.90 -12.70 -10.79
C LYS A 53 -16.10 -12.32 -11.68
N GLU A 54 -16.22 -11.07 -12.09
CA GLU A 54 -17.27 -10.60 -12.97
C GLU A 54 -16.97 -10.94 -14.43
N PRO A 55 -17.95 -11.49 -15.18
CA PRO A 55 -17.77 -11.83 -16.59
C PRO A 55 -17.36 -10.61 -17.44
N GLY A 56 -16.35 -10.80 -18.27
CA GLY A 56 -15.85 -9.77 -19.19
C GLY A 56 -14.83 -8.82 -18.62
N ASN A 57 -14.65 -8.77 -17.29
CA ASN A 57 -13.67 -7.83 -16.69
C ASN A 57 -12.22 -8.18 -17.04
N VAL A 58 -11.91 -9.45 -17.23
CA VAL A 58 -10.55 -9.87 -17.66
C VAL A 58 -10.23 -9.34 -19.06
N GLU A 59 -11.17 -9.45 -20.00
CA GLU A 59 -11.02 -8.94 -21.37
C GLU A 59 -10.98 -7.41 -21.38
N LEU A 60 -11.82 -6.77 -20.58
CA LEU A 60 -11.83 -5.32 -20.44
C LEU A 60 -10.51 -4.82 -19.86
N PHE A 61 -9.99 -5.48 -18.83
CA PHE A 61 -8.67 -5.14 -18.24
C PHE A 61 -7.55 -5.25 -19.28
N LYS A 62 -7.50 -6.37 -20.02
CA LYS A 62 -6.50 -6.59 -21.08
C LYS A 62 -6.59 -5.54 -22.18
N SER A 63 -7.80 -5.10 -22.53
CA SER A 63 -7.98 -4.04 -23.53
C SER A 63 -7.65 -2.67 -22.99
N THR A 64 -7.84 -2.41 -21.71
CA THR A 64 -7.51 -1.15 -21.04
C THR A 64 -6.01 -1.01 -20.83
N TYR A 65 -5.34 -2.12 -20.50
CA TYR A 65 -3.90 -2.17 -20.21
C TYR A 65 -3.20 -3.19 -21.12
N PRO A 66 -3.04 -2.89 -22.42
CA PRO A 66 -2.50 -3.84 -23.40
C PRO A 66 -1.04 -4.22 -23.15
N ASP A 67 -0.27 -3.35 -22.45
CA ASP A 67 1.12 -3.58 -22.13
C ASP A 67 1.32 -4.44 -20.86
N PHE A 68 0.25 -4.72 -20.11
CA PHE A 68 0.30 -5.56 -18.92
C PHE A 68 0.71 -7.00 -19.27
N LYS A 69 1.80 -7.49 -18.70
CA LYS A 69 2.31 -8.83 -18.95
C LYS A 69 1.95 -9.82 -17.85
N PHE A 70 1.31 -10.89 -18.25
CA PHE A 70 1.05 -12.06 -17.41
C PHE A 70 2.20 -13.06 -17.61
N VAL A 71 2.93 -13.37 -16.53
CA VAL A 71 3.99 -14.39 -16.56
C VAL A 71 3.66 -15.59 -15.69
N TRP A 72 2.57 -15.54 -14.97
CA TRP A 72 2.03 -16.65 -14.19
C TRP A 72 0.54 -16.81 -14.44
N ASP A 73 0.10 -18.04 -14.69
CA ASP A 73 -1.27 -18.39 -15.03
C ASP A 73 -2.06 -19.02 -13.86
N GLY A 74 -1.40 -19.21 -12.72
CA GLY A 74 -1.95 -19.83 -11.52
C GLY A 74 -2.78 -18.92 -10.60
N PHE A 75 -3.06 -17.67 -11.01
CA PHE A 75 -3.82 -16.73 -10.17
C PHE A 75 -5.28 -17.13 -10.04
N LYS A 76 -5.78 -17.10 -8.81
CA LYS A 76 -7.21 -17.07 -8.57
C LYS A 76 -7.80 -15.73 -9.04
N PRO A 77 -9.05 -15.67 -9.47
CA PRO A 77 -9.68 -14.41 -9.91
C PRO A 77 -9.62 -13.29 -8.87
N GLY A 78 -9.70 -13.61 -7.57
CA GLY A 78 -9.57 -12.63 -6.49
C GLY A 78 -8.16 -12.03 -6.37
N GLU A 79 -7.12 -12.88 -6.47
CA GLU A 79 -5.73 -12.44 -6.46
C GLU A 79 -5.42 -11.54 -7.65
N PHE A 80 -5.93 -11.93 -8.83
CA PHE A 80 -5.78 -11.09 -10.02
C PHE A 80 -6.54 -9.77 -9.89
N GLY A 81 -7.78 -9.79 -9.36
CA GLY A 81 -8.57 -8.56 -9.15
C GLY A 81 -7.90 -7.61 -8.16
N ASN A 82 -7.32 -8.13 -7.07
CA ASN A 82 -6.53 -7.34 -6.13
C ASN A 82 -5.35 -6.68 -6.87
N PHE A 83 -4.50 -7.46 -7.54
CA PHE A 83 -3.36 -6.90 -8.26
C PHE A 83 -3.76 -5.90 -9.35
N ALA A 84 -4.76 -6.20 -10.14
CA ALA A 84 -5.25 -5.33 -11.20
C ALA A 84 -5.74 -3.98 -10.66
N SER A 85 -6.35 -3.97 -9.47
CA SER A 85 -6.80 -2.75 -8.80
C SER A 85 -5.63 -1.92 -8.30
N HIS A 86 -4.61 -2.54 -7.72
CA HIS A 86 -3.37 -1.86 -7.33
C HIS A 86 -2.62 -1.34 -8.55
N TYR A 87 -2.50 -2.14 -9.60
CA TYR A 87 -1.87 -1.70 -10.85
C TYR A 87 -2.59 -0.50 -11.47
N ALA A 88 -3.92 -0.48 -11.49
CA ALA A 88 -4.69 0.67 -11.94
C ALA A 88 -4.38 1.94 -11.13
N ALA A 89 -4.20 1.81 -9.80
CA ALA A 89 -3.81 2.92 -8.93
C ALA A 89 -2.38 3.41 -9.23
N TRP A 90 -1.44 2.49 -9.49
CA TRP A 90 -0.07 2.86 -9.90
C TRP A 90 -0.05 3.56 -11.26
N LYS A 91 -0.79 3.04 -12.25
CA LYS A 91 -0.92 3.69 -13.57
C LYS A 91 -1.53 5.08 -13.45
N PHE A 92 -2.59 5.22 -12.65
CA PHE A 92 -3.18 6.52 -12.39
C PHE A 92 -2.13 7.51 -11.86
N LEU A 93 -1.34 7.13 -10.85
CA LEU A 93 -0.31 8.01 -10.29
C LEU A 93 0.80 8.31 -11.33
N ALA A 94 1.28 7.30 -12.03
CA ALA A 94 2.33 7.46 -13.05
C ALA A 94 1.93 8.43 -14.16
N GLU A 95 0.66 8.46 -14.54
CA GLU A 95 0.13 9.28 -15.64
C GLU A 95 -0.38 10.68 -15.20
N ASN A 96 -0.48 10.92 -13.89
CA ASN A 96 -0.96 12.19 -13.33
C ASN A 96 0.19 13.05 -12.74
N THR A 97 -0.13 14.27 -12.34
CA THR A 97 0.83 15.23 -11.78
C THR A 97 1.02 15.14 -10.27
N LEU A 98 0.45 14.10 -9.64
CA LEU A 98 0.59 13.87 -8.20
C LEU A 98 1.99 13.31 -7.91
N ASP A 99 2.57 13.71 -6.77
CA ASP A 99 3.87 13.22 -6.33
C ASP A 99 3.78 11.86 -5.62
N GLU A 100 2.64 11.60 -4.97
CA GLU A 100 2.39 10.38 -4.21
C GLU A 100 0.89 10.05 -4.13
N LEU A 101 0.59 8.79 -3.80
CA LEU A 101 -0.77 8.30 -3.56
C LEU A 101 -0.78 7.36 -2.36
N LEU A 102 -1.64 7.65 -1.39
CA LEU A 102 -1.92 6.76 -0.26
C LEU A 102 -3.02 5.78 -0.66
N ILE A 103 -2.75 4.48 -0.60
CA ILE A 103 -3.65 3.43 -1.05
C ILE A 103 -4.08 2.61 0.16
N PHE A 104 -5.39 2.37 0.27
CA PHE A 104 -6.02 1.48 1.24
C PHE A 104 -6.76 0.34 0.55
N GLU A 105 -6.80 -0.83 1.18
CA GLU A 105 -7.81 -1.85 0.91
C GLU A 105 -9.07 -1.57 1.77
N ASP A 106 -10.23 -2.10 1.38
CA ASP A 106 -11.50 -1.74 2.02
C ASP A 106 -11.84 -2.56 3.28
N ASP A 107 -10.96 -3.50 3.68
CA ASP A 107 -11.04 -4.26 4.94
C ASP A 107 -10.20 -3.65 6.06
N VAL A 108 -9.93 -2.37 5.98
CA VAL A 108 -9.14 -1.62 6.95
C VAL A 108 -10.01 -1.06 8.07
N LEU A 109 -9.51 -1.16 9.31
CA LEU A 109 -9.95 -0.37 10.46
C LEU A 109 -8.89 0.67 10.77
N ILE A 110 -9.26 1.95 10.72
CA ILE A 110 -8.33 3.06 10.87
C ILE A 110 -8.35 3.63 12.29
N ALA A 111 -7.18 3.82 12.90
CA ALA A 111 -7.06 4.42 14.21
C ALA A 111 -7.14 5.95 14.16
N ASN A 112 -7.62 6.58 15.25
CA ASN A 112 -7.76 8.03 15.34
C ASN A 112 -6.42 8.78 15.22
N ASP A 113 -5.31 8.14 15.55
CA ASP A 113 -3.95 8.69 15.48
C ASP A 113 -3.25 8.41 14.14
N PHE A 114 -3.98 7.87 13.15
CA PHE A 114 -3.42 7.52 11.84
C PHE A 114 -2.66 8.67 11.20
N MET A 115 -3.28 9.85 11.09
CA MET A 115 -2.66 10.99 10.40
C MET A 115 -1.39 11.49 11.11
N GLU A 116 -1.33 11.38 12.44
CA GLU A 116 -0.13 11.72 13.20
C GLU A 116 1.02 10.76 12.84
N LYS A 117 0.78 9.46 12.92
CA LYS A 117 1.76 8.42 12.60
C LYS A 117 2.18 8.45 11.14
N TYR A 118 1.22 8.63 10.23
CA TYR A 118 1.51 8.80 8.80
C TYR A 118 2.43 9.98 8.53
N THR A 119 2.15 11.14 9.15
CA THR A 119 2.97 12.34 8.99
C THR A 119 4.40 12.13 9.48
N VAL A 120 4.56 11.47 10.63
CA VAL A 120 5.88 11.14 11.16
C VAL A 120 6.63 10.20 10.22
N ALA A 121 5.98 9.12 9.78
CA ALA A 121 6.58 8.14 8.89
C ALA A 121 6.99 8.77 7.54
N LEU A 122 6.11 9.57 6.94
CA LEU A 122 6.38 10.24 5.66
C LEU A 122 7.52 11.26 5.78
N SER A 123 7.64 11.94 6.92
CA SER A 123 8.75 12.89 7.17
C SER A 123 10.09 12.20 7.39
N ALA A 124 10.08 10.94 7.79
CA ALA A 124 11.26 10.17 8.18
C ALA A 124 11.73 9.19 7.11
N VAL A 125 10.88 8.87 6.12
CA VAL A 125 11.25 7.96 5.04
C VAL A 125 12.32 8.59 4.14
N PRO A 126 13.32 7.82 3.66
CA PRO A 126 14.28 8.33 2.69
C PRO A 126 13.62 8.86 1.42
N GLU A 127 14.13 9.96 0.86
CA GLU A 127 13.58 10.61 -0.34
C GLU A 127 13.52 9.66 -1.56
N ASP A 128 14.32 8.61 -1.55
CA ASP A 128 14.37 7.63 -2.61
C ASP A 128 13.38 6.46 -2.44
N TYR A 129 12.40 6.57 -1.55
CA TYR A 129 11.40 5.53 -1.39
C TYR A 129 10.55 5.37 -2.67
N ASP A 130 10.26 4.12 -3.01
CA ASP A 130 9.28 3.79 -4.04
C ASP A 130 7.93 3.45 -3.38
N VAL A 131 7.97 2.66 -2.29
CA VAL A 131 6.81 2.28 -1.48
C VAL A 131 7.14 2.39 0.01
N LEU A 132 6.24 2.98 0.79
CA LEU A 132 6.27 2.95 2.25
C LEU A 132 4.99 2.26 2.75
N SER A 133 5.12 1.04 3.28
CA SER A 133 4.01 0.35 3.93
C SER A 133 3.71 1.00 5.28
N ILE A 134 2.45 1.38 5.48
CA ILE A 134 1.96 1.96 6.73
C ILE A 134 1.39 0.88 7.65
N TYR A 135 1.15 -0.30 7.12
CA TYR A 135 0.73 -1.47 7.88
C TYR A 135 1.82 -2.53 7.89
N VAL A 136 2.13 -3.05 9.07
CA VAL A 136 3.00 -4.22 9.26
C VAL A 136 2.19 -5.31 9.92
N ASP A 137 2.10 -6.47 9.29
CA ASP A 137 1.40 -7.62 9.85
C ASP A 137 2.07 -8.02 11.18
N PRO A 138 1.34 -8.08 12.31
CA PRO A 138 1.89 -8.49 13.60
C PRO A 138 2.56 -9.86 13.58
N ASN A 139 2.13 -10.77 12.70
CA ASN A 139 2.75 -12.08 12.51
C ASN A 139 4.14 -12.02 11.86
N GLN A 140 4.56 -10.85 11.38
CA GLN A 140 5.86 -10.63 10.76
C GLN A 140 6.87 -9.92 11.70
N TYR A 141 6.45 -9.51 12.91
CA TYR A 141 7.28 -8.74 13.82
C TYR A 141 8.60 -9.42 14.18
N ASP A 142 8.61 -10.73 14.29
CA ASP A 142 9.80 -11.53 14.62
C ASP A 142 10.87 -11.50 13.50
N ARG A 143 10.53 -11.00 12.32
CA ARG A 143 11.46 -10.89 11.19
C ARG A 143 12.28 -9.61 11.20
N TYR A 144 11.95 -8.67 12.08
CA TYR A 144 12.65 -7.41 12.18
C TYR A 144 13.77 -7.48 13.20
N ASP A 145 14.94 -7.00 12.84
CA ASP A 145 16.05 -6.74 13.76
C ASP A 145 16.58 -5.31 13.59
N GLU A 146 17.46 -4.88 14.51
CA GLU A 146 17.97 -3.51 14.51
C GLU A 146 18.78 -3.15 13.25
N SER A 147 19.34 -4.13 12.56
CA SER A 147 20.10 -3.89 11.33
C SER A 147 19.24 -3.41 10.15
N GLN A 148 17.93 -3.57 10.28
CA GLN A 148 16.96 -3.16 9.26
C GLN A 148 16.42 -1.74 9.49
N TYR A 149 16.67 -1.18 10.67
CA TYR A 149 16.20 0.16 10.99
C TYR A 149 17.04 1.21 10.26
N VAL A 150 16.35 2.02 9.46
CA VAL A 150 16.94 3.19 8.80
C VAL A 150 17.05 4.35 9.79
N ASN A 151 16.01 4.47 10.61
CA ASN A 151 15.92 5.40 11.74
C ASN A 151 14.86 4.89 12.74
N GLU A 152 14.52 5.68 13.75
CA GLU A 152 13.53 5.31 14.77
C GLU A 152 12.10 5.13 14.26
N TYR A 153 11.76 5.60 13.05
CA TYR A 153 10.41 5.54 12.47
C TYR A 153 10.30 4.65 11.24
N ILE A 154 11.42 4.25 10.65
CA ILE A 154 11.47 3.59 9.35
C ILE A 154 12.40 2.39 9.42
N ALA A 155 11.93 1.26 8.88
CA ALA A 155 12.71 0.06 8.65
C ALA A 155 12.70 -0.33 7.17
N LYS A 156 13.70 -1.09 6.71
CA LYS A 156 13.60 -1.80 5.44
C LYS A 156 12.63 -2.95 5.61
N GLY A 157 11.70 -3.10 4.64
CA GLY A 157 10.63 -4.07 4.75
C GLY A 157 11.10 -5.52 4.66
N TYR A 158 10.79 -6.30 5.69
CA TYR A 158 10.93 -7.75 5.71
C TYR A 158 9.60 -8.48 5.75
N GLN A 159 8.50 -7.74 5.68
CA GLN A 159 7.21 -8.39 5.53
C GLN A 159 7.04 -8.92 4.12
N ASP A 160 6.30 -10.02 4.00
CA ASP A 160 5.91 -10.61 2.73
C ASP A 160 4.40 -10.46 2.48
N TRP A 161 3.63 -10.01 3.47
CA TRP A 161 2.18 -10.03 3.44
C TRP A 161 1.56 -8.66 3.70
N SER A 162 0.38 -8.50 3.11
CA SER A 162 -0.57 -7.41 3.31
C SER A 162 -0.17 -6.08 2.64
N THR A 163 -0.99 -5.72 1.69
CA THR A 163 -1.03 -4.38 1.07
C THR A 163 -2.17 -3.52 1.61
N LEU A 164 -2.60 -3.78 2.84
CA LEU A 164 -3.75 -3.12 3.49
C LEU A 164 -3.68 -1.59 3.44
N CYS A 165 -2.47 -1.04 3.62
CA CYS A 165 -2.22 0.38 3.46
C CYS A 165 -0.75 0.66 3.18
N TYR A 166 -0.51 1.45 2.14
CA TYR A 166 0.82 1.97 1.81
C TYR A 166 0.74 3.27 1.04
N VAL A 167 1.80 4.07 1.11
CA VAL A 167 2.00 5.20 0.21
C VAL A 167 3.00 4.82 -0.87
N ILE A 168 2.71 5.19 -2.10
CA ILE A 168 3.58 5.01 -3.25
C ILE A 168 3.98 6.37 -3.80
N SER A 169 5.27 6.57 -4.05
CA SER A 169 5.77 7.75 -4.76
C SER A 169 5.49 7.64 -6.25
N LYS A 170 5.42 8.77 -6.94
CA LYS A 170 5.28 8.79 -8.41
C LYS A 170 6.37 7.95 -9.09
N ARG A 171 7.62 8.13 -8.67
CA ARG A 171 8.75 7.32 -9.16
C ARG A 171 8.54 5.84 -8.90
N GLY A 172 8.03 5.47 -7.72
CA GLY A 172 7.68 4.09 -7.38
C GLY A 172 6.62 3.53 -8.32
N ALA A 173 5.55 4.30 -8.56
CA ALA A 173 4.49 3.92 -9.48
C ALA A 173 5.00 3.69 -10.91
N GLU A 174 5.82 4.60 -11.42
CA GLU A 174 6.47 4.47 -12.73
C GLU A 174 7.33 3.21 -12.82
N LYS A 175 8.14 2.90 -11.78
CA LYS A 175 8.97 1.70 -11.73
C LYS A 175 8.13 0.41 -11.68
N LEU A 176 7.09 0.37 -10.82
CA LEU A 176 6.24 -0.82 -10.68
C LEU A 176 5.49 -1.08 -11.99
N CYS A 177 4.91 -0.05 -12.60
CA CYS A 177 4.26 -0.18 -13.90
C CYS A 177 5.23 -0.66 -14.97
N HIS A 178 6.41 -0.03 -15.09
CA HIS A 178 7.42 -0.44 -16.05
C HIS A 178 7.87 -1.90 -15.84
N TYR A 179 8.03 -2.34 -14.60
CA TYR A 179 8.37 -3.74 -14.31
C TYR A 179 7.28 -4.70 -14.80
N VAL A 180 6.01 -4.41 -14.48
CA VAL A 180 4.88 -5.24 -14.92
C VAL A 180 4.75 -5.26 -16.44
N GLU A 181 4.99 -4.14 -17.11
CA GLU A 181 4.89 -4.00 -18.56
C GLU A 181 6.08 -4.62 -19.32
N THR A 182 7.24 -4.74 -18.70
CA THR A 182 8.46 -5.27 -19.35
C THR A 182 8.78 -6.70 -18.94
N ILE A 183 8.73 -6.99 -17.65
CA ILE A 183 9.08 -8.30 -17.07
C ILE A 183 7.83 -9.13 -16.85
N GLY A 184 6.81 -8.54 -16.20
CA GLY A 184 5.52 -9.15 -15.95
C GLY A 184 5.17 -9.29 -14.48
N PHE A 185 3.90 -9.60 -14.25
CA PHE A 185 3.31 -9.90 -12.95
C PHE A 185 3.49 -11.39 -12.62
N ASP A 186 4.18 -11.69 -11.53
CA ASP A 186 4.63 -13.05 -11.18
C ASP A 186 4.24 -13.52 -9.77
N HIS A 187 3.63 -12.66 -8.95
CA HIS A 187 3.25 -12.95 -7.56
C HIS A 187 2.01 -12.14 -7.15
N PRO A 188 1.26 -12.56 -6.10
CA PRO A 188 0.29 -11.70 -5.43
C PRO A 188 0.88 -10.34 -5.08
N THR A 189 0.04 -9.30 -4.96
CA THR A 189 0.44 -7.90 -4.87
C THR A 189 1.46 -7.63 -3.75
N ASP A 190 1.20 -8.16 -2.56
CA ASP A 190 2.07 -8.03 -1.39
C ASP A 190 3.43 -8.70 -1.63
N TRP A 191 3.44 -9.96 -2.08
CA TRP A 191 4.67 -10.65 -2.42
C TRP A 191 5.43 -9.96 -3.54
N PHE A 192 4.71 -9.45 -4.55
CA PHE A 192 5.33 -8.71 -5.65
C PHE A 192 6.09 -7.48 -5.12
N ILE A 193 5.45 -6.64 -4.30
CA ILE A 193 6.06 -5.43 -3.76
C ILE A 193 7.23 -5.78 -2.82
N PHE A 194 6.95 -6.60 -1.80
CA PHE A 194 7.93 -6.81 -0.73
C PHE A 194 9.12 -7.67 -1.16
N ARG A 195 8.92 -8.73 -1.93
CA ARG A 195 10.03 -9.57 -2.43
C ARG A 195 10.90 -8.85 -3.42
N LYS A 196 10.32 -8.02 -4.30
CA LYS A 196 11.12 -7.18 -5.20
C LYS A 196 11.86 -6.09 -4.42
N GLY A 197 11.30 -5.60 -3.31
CA GLY A 197 11.99 -4.74 -2.36
C GLY A 197 13.19 -5.42 -1.71
N GLN A 198 13.03 -6.65 -1.21
CA GLN A 198 14.12 -7.46 -0.63
C GLN A 198 15.23 -7.77 -1.65
N GLN A 199 14.87 -7.90 -2.93
CA GLN A 199 15.82 -8.08 -4.03
C GLN A 199 16.51 -6.77 -4.45
N GLY A 200 16.16 -5.64 -3.86
CA GLY A 200 16.73 -4.33 -4.21
C GLY A 200 16.24 -3.77 -5.56
N ILE A 201 15.15 -4.32 -6.12
CA ILE A 201 14.55 -3.83 -7.37
C ILE A 201 13.76 -2.55 -7.10
N PHE A 202 13.04 -2.52 -5.97
CA PHE A 202 12.31 -1.35 -5.48
C PHE A 202 12.84 -0.94 -4.10
N ASN A 203 12.77 0.36 -3.79
CA ASN A 203 13.04 0.87 -2.45
C ASN A 203 11.76 0.80 -1.62
N VAL A 204 11.60 -0.31 -0.91
CA VAL A 204 10.44 -0.58 -0.06
C VAL A 204 10.81 -0.40 1.40
N TYR A 205 10.06 0.44 2.09
CA TYR A 205 10.20 0.71 3.51
C TYR A 205 8.92 0.37 4.26
N THR A 206 9.05 0.16 5.57
CA THR A 206 7.93 -0.15 6.46
C THR A 206 8.10 0.59 7.79
N LEU A 207 7.06 0.56 8.61
CA LEU A 207 7.16 1.02 10.00
C LEU A 207 7.85 -0.06 10.85
N PRO A 208 8.69 0.31 11.84
CA PRO A 208 9.22 -0.65 12.81
C PRO A 208 8.08 -1.27 13.66
N PRO A 209 8.23 -2.52 14.15
CA PRO A 209 7.19 -3.19 14.94
C PRO A 209 6.77 -2.45 16.21
N TYR A 210 7.68 -1.71 16.84
CA TYR A 210 7.38 -0.90 18.03
C TYR A 210 6.58 0.37 17.74
N PHE A 211 6.56 0.80 16.48
CA PHE A 211 5.71 1.89 16.01
C PHE A 211 4.30 1.34 15.83
N LYS A 212 3.51 1.33 16.89
CA LYS A 212 2.19 0.69 16.93
C LYS A 212 1.40 0.95 15.66
N ASN A 213 0.95 -0.13 15.01
CA ASN A 213 0.15 -0.04 13.80
C ASN A 213 -0.98 1.00 13.95
N PRO A 214 -1.10 1.95 13.01
CA PRO A 214 -2.23 2.87 12.98
C PRO A 214 -3.49 2.22 12.39
N LEU A 215 -3.41 0.95 12.01
CA LEU A 215 -4.44 0.21 11.30
C LEU A 215 -4.59 -1.20 11.84
N ALA A 216 -5.79 -1.77 11.67
CA ALA A 216 -6.09 -3.17 11.85
C ALA A 216 -6.92 -3.70 10.68
N ILE A 217 -6.90 -5.01 10.48
CA ILE A 217 -7.78 -5.67 9.50
C ILE A 217 -9.17 -5.83 10.11
N ASP A 218 -10.20 -5.52 9.37
CA ASP A 218 -11.58 -5.79 9.76
C ASP A 218 -11.91 -7.27 9.52
N THR A 219 -11.83 -8.05 10.59
CA THR A 219 -12.02 -9.51 10.55
C THR A 219 -13.48 -9.96 10.45
N GLN A 220 -14.46 -9.03 10.44
CA GLN A 220 -15.87 -9.42 10.26
C GLN A 220 -16.19 -9.83 8.81
N TYR A 221 -15.31 -9.50 7.86
CA TYR A 221 -15.47 -9.85 6.45
C TYR A 221 -14.52 -10.97 6.05
N GLU A 222 -15.01 -11.86 5.19
CA GLU A 222 -14.14 -12.86 4.56
C GLU A 222 -13.21 -12.21 3.54
N SER A 223 -12.00 -12.76 3.42
CA SER A 223 -11.06 -12.29 2.40
C SER A 223 -11.63 -12.47 1.00
N GLN A 224 -11.58 -11.43 0.19
CA GLN A 224 -12.06 -11.47 -1.19
C GLN A 224 -11.06 -12.12 -2.17
N VAL A 225 -9.86 -12.39 -1.69
CA VAL A 225 -8.76 -13.01 -2.45
C VAL A 225 -8.93 -14.54 -2.57
N GLN A 226 -9.85 -15.14 -1.81
CA GLN A 226 -10.11 -16.59 -1.83
C GLN A 226 -10.79 -17.05 -3.13
#